data_fbf838c8cd6a582f20f7692c83d5864a
#
_entry.id   fbf838c8cd6a582f20f7692c83d5864a
#
_cell.length_a   1.000
_cell.length_b   1.000
_cell.length_c   1.000
_cell.angle_alpha   90.00
_cell.angle_beta   90.00
_cell.angle_gamma   90.00
#
_symmetry.space_group_name_H-M   'P 1'
#
loop_
_entity.id
_entity.type
_entity.pdbx_description
1 polymer ?
#
loop_
_entity_poly.entity_id
_entity_poly.type
_entity_poly.pdbx_seq_one_letter_code
_entity_poly.pdbx_strand_id
1 'polypeptide(L)'
;MTEPDEAPRADDAPRANVSRRGLFGAGLAVAGAGVGAAAGIGGATAATGVNPFTAATNGDESIDLSQSQPFYATAARQPQGGIRTTPQRYCVYMTFDLSTTVTTELQVLLARWSAAIAQLQAGKTVGSVEPAHGNGVGADTGEALDLGPASLTVTVGLGPGVFDERFGLADRRPASLADIPTLPSDNLQAGLTGGDLSLQACADDPQVAYHAVRDLARMARGTATVRWTVLGFGRASAGPHQSTPRNLMGFKDGTRNITTDADHDRFVWLDRDAGWMAGGSYQVVRKIRMNIETWDADVVSDQQRVFGRTKIQGAPLSGGQEHTTPDFHAKDDDGVTKIDATSHIALAAHEANGGVKILRRPYNYTDGLNEYGQLDAGLLFIAYVNDPDHFTRLQRKLGASDRLNEYVSHIGSAVFAAPPAPRKGSYIGEQLFR
;
A
#
# COMPACT_ATOMS: atom_id res chain seq x y z
N MET A 1 51.83 -46.34 33.69
CA MET A 1 50.40 -46.41 33.60
C MET A 1 49.85 -45.68 34.81
N THR A 2 49.61 -44.41 34.66
CA THR A 2 49.02 -43.51 35.64
C THR A 2 48.00 -42.70 34.93
N GLU A 3 46.76 -42.84 35.40
CA GLU A 3 45.60 -42.04 34.90
C GLU A 3 45.78 -40.56 35.18
N PRO A 4 45.25 -39.67 34.36
CA PRO A 4 45.20 -38.25 34.68
C PRO A 4 43.90 -37.87 35.42
N ASP A 5 44.12 -37.02 36.38
CA ASP A 5 43.24 -36.36 37.34
C ASP A 5 42.02 -35.65 36.72
N GLU A 6 40.86 -35.87 37.31
CA GLU A 6 39.56 -35.25 36.99
C GLU A 6 39.48 -33.86 37.65
N ALA A 7 39.25 -32.83 36.89
CA ALA A 7 38.95 -31.49 37.39
C ALA A 7 37.48 -31.37 37.84
N PRO A 8 37.17 -30.61 38.93
CA PRO A 8 35.84 -30.60 39.53
C PRO A 8 34.84 -29.74 38.72
N ARG A 9 33.60 -30.23 38.60
CA ARG A 9 32.46 -29.55 38.01
C ARG A 9 32.01 -28.40 38.89
N ALA A 10 31.82 -27.22 38.28
CA ALA A 10 31.15 -26.06 38.86
C ALA A 10 29.64 -26.23 38.76
N ASP A 11 28.99 -26.62 39.85
CA ASP A 11 27.54 -26.52 40.07
C ASP A 11 27.37 -26.10 41.55
N ASP A 12 26.90 -24.86 41.72
CA ASP A 12 26.13 -24.35 42.86
C ASP A 12 26.07 -22.82 42.85
N ALA A 13 25.06 -22.29 42.08
CA ALA A 13 24.55 -20.97 42.34
C ALA A 13 23.02 -21.07 42.56
N PRO A 14 22.48 -20.51 43.63
CA PRO A 14 21.07 -20.67 43.97
C PRO A 14 20.17 -19.92 42.98
N ARG A 15 19.26 -20.65 42.34
CA ARG A 15 18.20 -20.08 41.50
C ARG A 15 17.19 -19.33 42.39
N ALA A 16 17.10 -18.04 42.27
CA ALA A 16 16.03 -17.22 42.89
C ALA A 16 14.69 -17.55 42.25
N ASN A 17 13.79 -18.19 43.04
CA ASN A 17 12.40 -18.44 42.66
C ASN A 17 11.59 -17.14 42.71
N VAL A 18 11.33 -16.52 41.57
CA VAL A 18 10.43 -15.36 41.46
C VAL A 18 8.99 -15.86 41.41
N SER A 19 8.28 -15.74 42.51
CA SER A 19 6.86 -16.08 42.64
C SER A 19 6.00 -15.11 41.79
N ARG A 20 5.06 -15.65 41.03
CA ARG A 20 4.07 -14.92 40.23
C ARG A 20 3.16 -13.95 41.02
N ARG A 21 3.22 -13.91 42.34
CA ARG A 21 2.48 -13.00 43.19
C ARG A 21 3.18 -11.65 43.45
N GLY A 22 4.47 -11.52 43.09
CA GLY A 22 5.22 -10.26 43.26
C GLY A 22 5.02 -9.21 42.17
N LEU A 23 4.40 -9.58 41.03
CA LEU A 23 4.27 -8.68 39.86
C LEU A 23 3.06 -7.73 39.95
N PHE A 24 2.11 -7.94 40.84
CA PHE A 24 0.92 -7.09 41.02
C PHE A 24 1.07 -6.01 42.13
N GLY A 25 2.17 -6.03 42.87
CA GLY A 25 2.40 -5.07 43.95
C GLY A 25 3.16 -3.79 43.57
N ALA A 26 3.81 -3.78 42.42
CA ALA A 26 4.64 -2.63 41.99
C ALA A 26 3.88 -1.61 41.11
N GLY A 27 2.62 -1.89 40.73
CA GLY A 27 1.82 -1.02 39.86
C GLY A 27 1.09 0.14 40.55
N LEU A 28 1.09 0.22 41.89
CA LEU A 28 0.29 1.23 42.62
C LEU A 28 1.10 2.37 43.27
N ALA A 29 2.44 2.34 43.16
CA ALA A 29 3.29 3.40 43.73
C ALA A 29 3.69 4.49 42.73
N VAL A 30 3.36 4.36 41.42
CA VAL A 30 3.69 5.34 40.36
C VAL A 30 2.53 6.35 40.14
N ALA A 31 1.33 6.10 40.66
CA ALA A 31 0.19 6.99 40.47
C ALA A 31 0.21 8.25 41.41
N GLY A 32 1.10 8.29 42.41
CA GLY A 32 1.19 9.40 43.33
C GLY A 32 2.20 10.50 42.95
N ALA A 33 3.14 10.24 42.06
CA ALA A 33 4.18 11.21 41.66
C ALA A 33 3.84 12.01 40.38
N GLY A 34 2.77 11.66 39.67
CA GLY A 34 2.40 12.28 38.41
C GLY A 34 1.66 13.61 38.53
N VAL A 35 1.09 13.93 39.73
CA VAL A 35 0.30 15.16 39.90
C VAL A 35 1.17 16.37 40.24
N GLY A 36 2.41 16.18 40.74
CA GLY A 36 3.32 17.26 41.09
C GLY A 36 4.12 17.82 39.88
N ALA A 37 4.27 17.06 38.78
CA ALA A 37 5.04 17.49 37.60
C ALA A 37 4.21 18.31 36.62
N ALA A 38 2.88 18.20 36.62
CA ALA A 38 2.00 18.93 35.71
C ALA A 38 1.95 20.45 36.02
N ALA A 39 2.22 20.88 37.25
CA ALA A 39 2.23 22.30 37.63
C ALA A 39 3.52 23.03 37.14
N GLY A 40 4.60 22.32 36.85
CA GLY A 40 5.87 22.91 36.39
C GLY A 40 5.95 23.16 34.88
N ILE A 41 5.16 22.43 34.08
CA ILE A 41 5.19 22.55 32.63
C ILE A 41 4.30 23.68 32.11
N GLY A 42 3.27 24.07 32.89
CA GLY A 42 2.38 25.17 32.52
C GLY A 42 3.03 26.56 32.50
N GLY A 43 4.17 26.76 33.21
CA GLY A 43 4.89 28.02 33.23
C GLY A 43 5.77 28.29 31.98
N ALA A 44 6.20 27.25 31.27
CA ALA A 44 7.09 27.41 30.13
C ALA A 44 6.36 27.57 28.80
N THR A 45 5.09 27.17 28.73
CA THR A 45 4.30 27.25 27.50
C THR A 45 3.63 28.59 27.27
N ALA A 46 3.50 29.42 28.31
CA ALA A 46 2.92 30.75 28.18
C ALA A 46 3.78 31.73 27.36
N ALA A 47 5.07 31.45 27.17
CA ALA A 47 5.98 32.31 26.45
C ALA A 47 5.98 32.07 24.91
N THR A 48 5.45 30.92 24.45
CA THR A 48 5.47 30.58 23.01
C THR A 48 4.08 30.49 22.38
N GLY A 49 3.01 30.62 23.14
CA GLY A 49 1.62 30.60 22.65
C GLY A 49 1.19 29.25 22.01
N VAL A 50 2.00 28.21 22.10
CA VAL A 50 1.69 26.88 21.54
C VAL A 50 1.57 25.91 22.72
N ASN A 51 0.37 25.46 23.01
CA ASN A 51 0.15 24.33 23.89
C ASN A 51 0.36 23.03 23.08
N PRO A 52 1.43 22.25 23.34
CA PRO A 52 1.67 21.01 22.59
C PRO A 52 0.60 19.92 22.80
N PHE A 53 -0.32 20.12 23.75
CA PHE A 53 -1.41 19.20 24.06
C PHE A 53 -2.81 19.74 23.69
N THR A 54 -2.92 20.89 23.06
CA THR A 54 -4.14 21.21 22.33
C THR A 54 -4.11 20.31 21.09
N ALA A 55 -4.68 19.12 21.23
CA ALA A 55 -5.19 18.41 20.07
C ALA A 55 -6.02 19.46 19.30
N ALA A 56 -5.64 19.76 18.06
CA ALA A 56 -6.59 20.35 17.17
C ALA A 56 -7.79 19.42 17.22
N THR A 57 -8.89 19.89 17.77
CA THR A 57 -10.20 19.29 17.63
C THR A 57 -10.59 19.50 16.16
N ASN A 58 -9.86 18.83 15.26
CA ASN A 58 -10.42 18.43 13.99
C ASN A 58 -11.56 17.54 14.42
N GLY A 59 -12.79 18.01 14.23
CA GLY A 59 -13.97 17.25 14.60
C GLY A 59 -13.75 15.81 14.21
N ASP A 60 -14.00 14.91 15.11
CA ASP A 60 -14.03 13.48 14.87
C ASP A 60 -15.10 13.27 13.80
N GLU A 61 -14.72 13.42 12.52
CA GLU A 61 -15.57 13.01 11.41
C GLU A 61 -15.62 11.50 11.54
N SER A 62 -16.63 11.05 12.28
CA SER A 62 -16.98 9.64 12.36
C SER A 62 -17.06 9.14 10.93
N ILE A 63 -16.21 8.15 10.58
CA ILE A 63 -16.18 7.60 9.23
C ILE A 63 -17.52 6.95 8.99
N ASP A 64 -18.16 7.40 7.94
CA ASP A 64 -19.42 6.82 7.48
C ASP A 64 -19.13 5.47 6.80
N LEU A 65 -19.21 4.40 7.60
CA LEU A 65 -19.06 3.03 7.11
C LEU A 65 -20.25 2.55 6.26
N SER A 66 -21.34 3.32 6.20
CA SER A 66 -22.51 2.99 5.38
C SER A 66 -22.34 3.37 3.90
N GLN A 67 -21.28 4.12 3.56
CA GLN A 67 -21.05 4.55 2.18
C GLN A 67 -20.69 3.39 1.26
N SER A 68 -21.38 3.29 0.13
CA SER A 68 -21.09 2.34 -0.94
C SER A 68 -20.40 3.03 -2.12
N GLN A 69 -19.57 2.29 -2.85
CA GLN A 69 -18.94 2.75 -4.08
C GLN A 69 -19.54 2.01 -5.29
N PRO A 70 -19.82 2.72 -6.40
CA PRO A 70 -20.39 2.07 -7.59
C PRO A 70 -19.35 1.15 -8.24
N PHE A 71 -19.77 -0.07 -8.58
CA PHE A 71 -18.95 -1.00 -9.36
C PHE A 71 -19.14 -0.80 -10.87
N TYR A 72 -20.38 -0.66 -11.31
CA TYR A 72 -20.70 -0.54 -12.73
C TYR A 72 -20.48 0.89 -13.24
N ALA A 73 -19.89 1.00 -14.42
CA ALA A 73 -19.75 2.26 -15.12
C ALA A 73 -21.12 2.84 -15.52
N THR A 74 -21.28 4.14 -15.27
CA THR A 74 -22.43 4.94 -15.74
C THR A 74 -22.11 5.67 -17.04
N ALA A 75 -20.82 5.86 -17.35
CA ALA A 75 -20.33 6.48 -18.57
C ALA A 75 -19.43 5.50 -19.35
N ALA A 76 -19.24 5.77 -20.64
CA ALA A 76 -18.30 5.00 -21.45
C ALA A 76 -16.87 5.25 -20.97
N ARG A 77 -16.05 4.18 -20.88
CA ARG A 77 -14.63 4.25 -20.50
C ARG A 77 -14.37 4.80 -19.10
N GLN A 78 -15.30 4.61 -18.22
CA GLN A 78 -15.10 4.95 -16.81
C GLN A 78 -14.10 3.97 -16.20
N PRO A 79 -13.06 4.46 -15.48
CA PRO A 79 -12.11 3.57 -14.80
C PRO A 79 -12.78 2.78 -13.68
N GLN A 80 -12.18 1.66 -13.28
CA GLN A 80 -12.60 0.92 -12.11
C GLN A 80 -12.50 1.78 -10.84
N GLY A 81 -13.40 1.53 -9.88
CA GLY A 81 -13.27 2.04 -8.53
C GLY A 81 -11.94 1.59 -7.89
N GLY A 82 -11.41 2.39 -6.95
CA GLY A 82 -10.13 2.12 -6.30
C GLY A 82 -8.91 2.73 -7.01
N ILE A 83 -9.04 3.28 -8.21
CA ILE A 83 -7.95 3.98 -8.90
C ILE A 83 -7.95 5.46 -8.50
N ARG A 84 -9.01 6.18 -8.85
CA ARG A 84 -9.18 7.61 -8.53
C ARG A 84 -9.99 7.88 -7.26
N THR A 85 -10.72 6.88 -6.76
CA THR A 85 -11.49 6.98 -5.51
C THR A 85 -10.59 7.51 -4.40
N THR A 86 -11.10 8.40 -3.56
CA THR A 86 -10.37 8.84 -2.35
C THR A 86 -9.82 7.62 -1.62
N PRO A 87 -8.52 7.59 -1.27
CA PRO A 87 -7.93 6.44 -0.62
C PRO A 87 -8.63 6.11 0.69
N GLN A 88 -9.14 4.89 0.80
CA GLN A 88 -9.69 4.33 2.04
C GLN A 88 -8.55 3.99 3.02
N ARG A 89 -8.90 3.70 4.27
CA ARG A 89 -7.92 3.49 5.36
C ARG A 89 -7.11 2.21 5.21
N TYR A 90 -7.71 1.15 4.63
CA TYR A 90 -7.12 -0.18 4.54
C TYR A 90 -7.13 -0.67 3.10
N CYS A 91 -6.17 -1.53 2.78
CA CYS A 91 -6.07 -2.19 1.50
C CYS A 91 -5.66 -3.65 1.72
N VAL A 92 -6.43 -4.59 1.19
CA VAL A 92 -5.93 -5.96 1.01
C VAL A 92 -5.58 -6.13 -0.45
N TYR A 93 -4.31 -6.34 -0.71
CA TYR A 93 -3.79 -6.62 -2.05
C TYR A 93 -3.49 -8.10 -2.18
N MET A 94 -3.96 -8.72 -3.26
CA MET A 94 -3.77 -10.16 -3.48
C MET A 94 -3.50 -10.43 -4.96
N THR A 95 -2.54 -11.30 -5.25
CA THR A 95 -2.26 -11.78 -6.60
C THR A 95 -2.49 -13.28 -6.71
N PHE A 96 -2.70 -13.73 -7.94
CA PHE A 96 -3.03 -15.13 -8.23
C PHE A 96 -2.23 -15.61 -9.44
N ASP A 97 -1.90 -16.90 -9.41
CA ASP A 97 -1.44 -17.65 -10.57
C ASP A 97 -2.61 -18.47 -11.13
N LEU A 98 -2.82 -18.41 -12.45
CA LEU A 98 -3.82 -19.22 -13.13
C LEU A 98 -3.37 -20.68 -13.21
N SER A 99 -4.17 -21.56 -12.63
CA SER A 99 -3.95 -23.03 -12.69
C SER A 99 -4.65 -23.69 -13.87
N THR A 100 -5.59 -23.01 -14.50
CA THR A 100 -6.27 -23.46 -15.72
C THR A 100 -5.50 -23.04 -16.98
N THR A 101 -5.76 -23.74 -18.07
CA THR A 101 -5.37 -23.38 -19.45
C THR A 101 -6.59 -23.16 -20.35
N VAL A 102 -7.79 -23.14 -19.77
CA VAL A 102 -9.06 -23.05 -20.48
C VAL A 102 -9.58 -21.61 -20.45
N THR A 103 -9.62 -20.95 -21.59
CA THR A 103 -10.05 -19.55 -21.74
C THR A 103 -11.45 -19.28 -21.17
N THR A 104 -12.39 -20.23 -21.36
CA THR A 104 -13.76 -20.09 -20.83
C THR A 104 -13.81 -20.13 -19.30
N GLU A 105 -12.91 -20.84 -18.63
CA GLU A 105 -12.83 -20.84 -17.16
C GLU A 105 -12.36 -19.50 -16.63
N LEU A 106 -11.37 -18.88 -17.27
CA LEU A 106 -10.93 -17.52 -16.95
C LEU A 106 -12.08 -16.51 -17.17
N GLN A 107 -12.78 -16.63 -18.30
CA GLN A 107 -13.93 -15.78 -18.62
C GLN A 107 -15.04 -15.90 -17.55
N VAL A 108 -15.38 -17.13 -17.17
CA VAL A 108 -16.38 -17.40 -16.12
C VAL A 108 -15.92 -16.85 -14.76
N LEU A 109 -14.65 -16.98 -14.43
CA LEU A 109 -14.10 -16.43 -13.18
C LEU A 109 -14.26 -14.90 -13.15
N LEU A 110 -13.88 -14.20 -14.21
CA LEU A 110 -14.02 -12.73 -14.27
C LEU A 110 -15.48 -12.28 -14.21
N ALA A 111 -16.40 -13.03 -14.84
CA ALA A 111 -17.84 -12.75 -14.75
C ALA A 111 -18.38 -12.95 -13.33
N ARG A 112 -18.01 -14.06 -12.68
CA ARG A 112 -18.40 -14.35 -11.27
C ARG A 112 -17.80 -13.31 -10.32
N TRP A 113 -16.54 -12.95 -10.46
CA TRP A 113 -15.92 -11.90 -9.67
C TRP A 113 -16.64 -10.56 -9.84
N SER A 114 -16.96 -10.18 -11.09
CA SER A 114 -17.68 -8.93 -11.36
C SER A 114 -19.04 -8.88 -10.67
N ALA A 115 -19.79 -9.97 -10.72
CA ALA A 115 -21.09 -10.07 -10.03
C ALA A 115 -20.94 -10.01 -8.50
N ALA A 116 -19.93 -10.68 -7.94
CA ALA A 116 -19.64 -10.69 -6.51
C ALA A 116 -19.17 -9.30 -6.03
N ILE A 117 -18.24 -8.67 -6.74
CA ILE A 117 -17.72 -7.33 -6.40
C ILE A 117 -18.86 -6.30 -6.37
N ALA A 118 -19.78 -6.37 -7.32
CA ALA A 118 -20.94 -5.47 -7.34
C ALA A 118 -21.82 -5.61 -6.09
N GLN A 119 -21.94 -6.81 -5.52
CA GLN A 119 -22.69 -7.04 -4.29
C GLN A 119 -21.89 -6.58 -3.07
N LEU A 120 -20.62 -6.96 -2.97
CA LEU A 120 -19.73 -6.59 -1.87
C LEU A 120 -19.59 -5.07 -1.73
N GLN A 121 -19.40 -4.34 -2.83
CA GLN A 121 -19.34 -2.86 -2.82
C GLN A 121 -20.67 -2.21 -2.42
N ALA A 122 -21.77 -2.92 -2.55
CA ALA A 122 -23.09 -2.50 -2.06
C ALA A 122 -23.37 -2.94 -0.60
N GLY A 123 -22.38 -3.53 0.10
CA GLY A 123 -22.53 -4.05 1.46
C GLY A 123 -23.43 -5.28 1.56
N LYS A 124 -23.48 -6.08 0.49
CA LYS A 124 -24.31 -7.29 0.42
C LYS A 124 -23.43 -8.54 0.38
N THR A 125 -23.97 -9.64 0.92
CA THR A 125 -23.34 -10.95 0.80
C THR A 125 -23.34 -11.43 -0.66
N VAL A 126 -22.35 -12.24 -1.03
CA VAL A 126 -22.23 -12.85 -2.38
C VAL A 126 -23.13 -14.05 -2.59
N GLY A 127 -23.90 -14.42 -1.57
CA GLY A 127 -24.87 -15.51 -1.57
C GLY A 127 -25.29 -15.86 -0.16
N SER A 128 -25.80 -17.08 0.06
CA SER A 128 -26.19 -17.53 1.40
C SER A 128 -24.97 -17.72 2.29
N VAL A 129 -25.00 -17.17 3.49
CA VAL A 129 -24.04 -17.47 4.56
C VAL A 129 -24.39 -18.84 5.18
N GLU A 130 -25.66 -19.03 5.50
CA GLU A 130 -26.22 -20.30 5.99
C GLU A 130 -27.06 -20.92 4.89
N PRO A 131 -26.64 -22.06 4.30
CA PRO A 131 -27.46 -22.78 3.34
C PRO A 131 -28.66 -23.42 4.03
N ALA A 132 -29.73 -23.63 3.28
CA ALA A 132 -30.99 -24.19 3.81
C ALA A 132 -30.84 -25.58 4.45
N HIS A 133 -29.77 -26.29 4.11
CA HIS A 133 -29.41 -27.58 4.71
C HIS A 133 -28.11 -27.45 5.47
N GLY A 134 -28.07 -27.81 6.75
CA GLY A 134 -26.90 -27.67 7.65
C GLY A 134 -25.62 -28.36 7.19
N ASN A 135 -25.70 -29.26 6.18
CA ASN A 135 -24.53 -29.92 5.57
C ASN A 135 -24.01 -29.16 4.32
N GLY A 136 -24.61 -28.04 3.94
CA GLY A 136 -24.18 -27.23 2.82
C GLY A 136 -23.03 -26.31 3.19
N VAL A 137 -22.27 -25.89 2.18
CA VAL A 137 -21.21 -24.87 2.33
C VAL A 137 -21.81 -23.52 1.96
N GLY A 138 -21.69 -22.52 2.84
CA GLY A 138 -22.13 -21.15 2.55
C GLY A 138 -21.40 -20.58 1.33
N ALA A 139 -22.11 -19.82 0.52
CA ALA A 139 -21.54 -19.13 -0.63
C ALA A 139 -20.72 -17.91 -0.18
N ASP A 140 -21.14 -17.28 0.90
CA ASP A 140 -20.45 -16.16 1.57
C ASP A 140 -19.81 -16.64 2.86
N THR A 141 -18.71 -16.01 3.27
CA THR A 141 -17.96 -16.39 4.49
C THR A 141 -18.46 -15.69 5.75
N GLY A 142 -19.28 -14.66 5.62
CA GLY A 142 -20.09 -14.05 6.68
C GLY A 142 -19.36 -13.11 7.64
N GLU A 143 -18.04 -12.96 7.56
CA GLU A 143 -17.29 -12.14 8.53
C GLU A 143 -17.54 -10.64 8.43
N ALA A 144 -18.12 -10.16 7.34
CA ALA A 144 -18.51 -8.76 7.17
C ALA A 144 -20.02 -8.52 7.38
N LEU A 145 -20.75 -9.47 7.93
CA LEU A 145 -22.15 -9.24 8.32
C LEU A 145 -22.23 -8.06 9.28
N ASP A 146 -23.22 -7.20 9.07
CA ASP A 146 -23.53 -6.02 9.91
C ASP A 146 -22.48 -4.89 9.87
N LEU A 147 -21.40 -4.99 9.07
CA LEU A 147 -20.38 -3.96 8.96
C LEU A 147 -20.67 -2.88 7.89
N GLY A 148 -21.66 -3.08 7.04
CA GLY A 148 -21.91 -2.20 5.91
C GLY A 148 -20.82 -2.25 4.82
N PRO A 149 -20.96 -1.42 3.76
CA PRO A 149 -20.03 -1.42 2.63
C PRO A 149 -18.68 -0.74 2.88
N ALA A 150 -18.53 0.09 3.90
CA ALA A 150 -17.31 0.78 4.33
C ALA A 150 -16.51 1.40 3.16
N SER A 151 -17.18 2.02 2.19
CA SER A 151 -16.61 2.59 0.96
C SER A 151 -15.80 1.58 0.13
N LEU A 152 -16.08 0.27 0.25
CA LEU A 152 -15.32 -0.78 -0.44
C LEU A 152 -15.20 -0.51 -1.94
N THR A 153 -13.98 -0.64 -2.45
CA THR A 153 -13.68 -0.74 -3.88
C THR A 153 -12.80 -1.96 -4.12
N VAL A 154 -13.06 -2.69 -5.20
CA VAL A 154 -12.20 -3.77 -5.65
C VAL A 154 -11.78 -3.49 -7.08
N THR A 155 -10.47 -3.31 -7.29
CA THR A 155 -9.86 -3.14 -8.61
C THR A 155 -9.27 -4.47 -9.04
N VAL A 156 -9.61 -4.92 -10.25
CA VAL A 156 -9.11 -6.18 -10.84
C VAL A 156 -8.04 -5.85 -11.87
N GLY A 157 -6.89 -6.50 -11.80
CA GLY A 157 -5.82 -6.39 -12.77
C GLY A 157 -5.53 -7.73 -13.46
N LEU A 158 -5.14 -7.64 -14.75
CA LEU A 158 -4.74 -8.75 -15.59
C LEU A 158 -3.23 -8.66 -15.86
N GLY A 159 -2.46 -9.63 -15.37
CA GLY A 159 -1.02 -9.69 -15.53
C GLY A 159 -0.57 -10.21 -16.90
N PRO A 160 0.73 -10.13 -17.22
CA PRO A 160 1.27 -10.60 -18.50
C PRO A 160 0.94 -12.05 -18.82
N GLY A 161 0.87 -12.94 -17.82
CA GLY A 161 0.59 -14.35 -18.01
C GLY A 161 -0.83 -14.68 -18.50
N VAL A 162 -1.79 -13.75 -18.42
CA VAL A 162 -3.11 -13.90 -19.06
C VAL A 162 -2.99 -13.91 -20.59
N PHE A 163 -1.94 -13.32 -21.13
CA PHE A 163 -1.73 -13.08 -22.55
C PHE A 163 -0.64 -13.98 -23.14
N ASP A 164 -0.34 -15.09 -22.48
CA ASP A 164 0.53 -16.12 -23.04
C ASP A 164 -0.25 -17.07 -23.96
N GLU A 165 0.42 -18.11 -24.46
CA GLU A 165 -0.16 -19.05 -25.42
C GLU A 165 -1.30 -19.91 -24.82
N ARG A 166 -1.39 -20.01 -23.48
CA ARG A 166 -2.37 -20.87 -22.78
C ARG A 166 -3.82 -20.54 -23.11
N PHE A 167 -4.11 -19.26 -23.34
CA PHE A 167 -5.50 -18.78 -23.46
C PHE A 167 -5.88 -18.31 -24.87
N GLY A 168 -4.94 -18.32 -25.84
CA GLY A 168 -5.17 -17.77 -27.17
C GLY A 168 -5.43 -16.27 -27.18
N LEU A 169 -4.95 -15.55 -26.15
CA LEU A 169 -5.15 -14.11 -25.96
C LEU A 169 -3.88 -13.30 -26.28
N ALA A 170 -2.84 -13.90 -26.81
CA ALA A 170 -1.54 -13.26 -27.09
C ALA A 170 -1.69 -11.99 -27.94
N ASP A 171 -2.51 -12.03 -29.00
CA ASP A 171 -2.80 -10.89 -29.87
C ASP A 171 -3.62 -9.77 -29.19
N ARG A 172 -4.17 -10.05 -28.04
CA ARG A 172 -4.94 -9.08 -27.23
C ARG A 172 -4.09 -8.41 -26.15
N ARG A 173 -2.82 -8.80 -26.00
CA ARG A 173 -1.91 -8.24 -25.01
C ARG A 173 -1.72 -6.75 -25.26
N PRO A 174 -1.96 -5.88 -24.25
CA PRO A 174 -1.64 -4.48 -24.38
C PRO A 174 -0.14 -4.27 -24.62
N ALA A 175 0.21 -3.39 -25.55
CA ALA A 175 1.59 -3.25 -26.03
C ALA A 175 2.60 -2.93 -24.92
N SER A 176 2.22 -2.12 -23.93
CA SER A 176 3.10 -1.75 -22.80
C SER A 176 3.01 -2.72 -21.63
N LEU A 177 2.19 -3.77 -21.69
CA LEU A 177 2.10 -4.77 -20.61
C LEU A 177 3.26 -5.76 -20.73
N ALA A 178 4.31 -5.52 -19.97
CA ALA A 178 5.45 -6.44 -19.85
C ALA A 178 5.91 -6.47 -18.39
N ASP A 179 6.51 -7.59 -17.97
CA ASP A 179 7.12 -7.65 -16.65
C ASP A 179 8.13 -6.51 -16.47
N ILE A 180 8.10 -5.90 -15.30
CA ILE A 180 9.06 -4.85 -14.96
C ILE A 180 10.44 -5.52 -14.85
N PRO A 181 11.44 -5.06 -15.60
CA PRO A 181 12.78 -5.64 -15.54
C PRO A 181 13.37 -5.43 -14.13
N THR A 182 14.38 -6.22 -13.77
CA THR A 182 15.16 -5.96 -12.56
C THR A 182 15.79 -4.58 -12.64
N LEU A 183 15.59 -3.79 -11.61
CA LEU A 183 16.05 -2.41 -11.52
C LEU A 183 17.17 -2.29 -10.46
N PRO A 184 18.00 -1.25 -10.50
CA PRO A 184 18.97 -1.01 -9.45
C PRO A 184 18.29 -0.95 -8.07
N SER A 185 18.94 -1.43 -7.03
CA SER A 185 18.42 -1.61 -5.65
C SER A 185 17.30 -2.64 -5.47
N ASP A 186 16.96 -3.43 -6.49
CA ASP A 186 16.04 -4.55 -6.35
C ASP A 186 16.67 -5.72 -5.58
N ASN A 187 15.89 -6.28 -4.67
CA ASN A 187 16.16 -7.54 -3.96
C ASN A 187 14.90 -8.42 -4.01
N LEU A 188 14.42 -8.67 -5.24
CA LEU A 188 13.13 -9.28 -5.48
C LEU A 188 13.10 -10.74 -5.04
N GLN A 189 12.07 -11.09 -4.29
CA GLN A 189 11.74 -12.46 -3.91
C GLN A 189 10.73 -13.03 -4.92
N ALA A 190 11.02 -14.20 -5.46
CA ALA A 190 10.17 -14.84 -6.46
C ALA A 190 8.72 -15.05 -5.98
N GLY A 191 8.55 -15.41 -4.70
CA GLY A 191 7.23 -15.59 -4.08
C GLY A 191 6.41 -14.31 -3.91
N LEU A 192 7.03 -13.12 -3.99
CA LEU A 192 6.39 -11.81 -3.88
C LEU A 192 6.37 -11.04 -5.20
N THR A 193 6.68 -11.70 -6.32
CA THR A 193 6.84 -11.04 -7.63
C THR A 193 5.92 -11.69 -8.65
N GLY A 194 5.27 -10.85 -9.49
CA GLY A 194 4.37 -11.28 -10.55
C GLY A 194 2.98 -11.70 -10.05
N GLY A 195 2.32 -12.45 -10.89
CA GLY A 195 0.96 -12.95 -10.78
C GLY A 195 0.19 -12.75 -12.08
N ASP A 196 -0.73 -13.68 -12.39
CA ASP A 196 -1.58 -13.60 -13.59
C ASP A 196 -2.80 -12.70 -13.37
N LEU A 197 -3.34 -12.66 -12.14
CA LEU A 197 -4.44 -11.77 -11.75
C LEU A 197 -4.10 -11.02 -10.48
N SER A 198 -4.71 -9.84 -10.29
CA SER A 198 -4.63 -9.10 -9.04
C SER A 198 -5.97 -8.59 -8.56
N LEU A 199 -6.12 -8.48 -7.25
CA LEU A 199 -7.21 -7.81 -6.55
C LEU A 199 -6.63 -6.74 -5.62
N GLN A 200 -7.09 -5.50 -5.77
CA GLN A 200 -6.86 -4.43 -4.81
C GLN A 200 -8.19 -4.10 -4.14
N ALA A 201 -8.45 -4.63 -2.97
CA ALA A 201 -9.63 -4.31 -2.17
C ALA A 201 -9.29 -3.24 -1.15
N CYS A 202 -9.89 -2.06 -1.28
CA CYS A 202 -9.72 -0.96 -0.33
C CYS A 202 -11.03 -0.65 0.37
N ALA A 203 -11.01 -0.51 1.70
CA ALA A 203 -12.18 -0.13 2.49
C ALA A 203 -11.78 0.70 3.71
N ASP A 204 -12.74 1.36 4.33
CA ASP A 204 -12.53 2.08 5.59
C ASP A 204 -12.62 1.17 6.83
N ASP A 205 -12.99 -0.09 6.62
CA ASP A 205 -12.91 -1.18 7.59
C ASP A 205 -12.01 -2.32 7.06
N PRO A 206 -11.03 -2.84 7.83
CA PRO A 206 -10.11 -3.86 7.37
C PRO A 206 -10.77 -5.23 7.18
N GLN A 207 -11.81 -5.53 7.97
CA GLN A 207 -12.53 -6.81 7.88
C GLN A 207 -13.38 -6.87 6.61
N VAL A 208 -13.99 -5.74 6.20
CA VAL A 208 -14.71 -5.61 4.92
C VAL A 208 -13.76 -5.80 3.74
N ALA A 209 -12.56 -5.19 3.77
CA ALA A 209 -11.57 -5.38 2.71
C ALA A 209 -11.09 -6.85 2.63
N TYR A 210 -10.84 -7.48 3.78
CA TYR A 210 -10.40 -8.87 3.85
C TYR A 210 -11.50 -9.84 3.41
N HIS A 211 -12.73 -9.65 3.86
CA HIS A 211 -13.90 -10.42 3.43
C HIS A 211 -14.03 -10.45 1.91
N ALA A 212 -13.92 -9.29 1.28
CA ALA A 212 -14.03 -9.20 -0.17
C ALA A 212 -12.99 -10.09 -0.89
N VAL A 213 -11.71 -9.98 -0.54
CA VAL A 213 -10.68 -10.80 -1.21
C VAL A 213 -10.79 -12.28 -0.84
N ARG A 214 -11.22 -12.62 0.37
CA ARG A 214 -11.41 -14.00 0.81
C ARG A 214 -12.50 -14.71 0.00
N ASP A 215 -13.64 -14.07 -0.20
CA ASP A 215 -14.72 -14.65 -1.02
C ASP A 215 -14.32 -14.75 -2.48
N LEU A 216 -13.66 -13.74 -3.04
CA LEU A 216 -13.15 -13.78 -4.41
C LEU A 216 -12.09 -14.86 -4.59
N ALA A 217 -11.19 -15.06 -3.63
CA ALA A 217 -10.20 -16.15 -3.64
C ALA A 217 -10.88 -17.53 -3.55
N ARG A 218 -11.94 -17.68 -2.75
CA ARG A 218 -12.74 -18.92 -2.73
C ARG A 218 -13.38 -19.22 -4.08
N MET A 219 -13.90 -18.19 -4.75
CA MET A 219 -14.49 -18.33 -6.09
C MET A 219 -13.47 -18.72 -7.16
N ALA A 220 -12.20 -18.37 -6.96
CA ALA A 220 -11.10 -18.68 -7.88
C ALA A 220 -10.60 -20.12 -7.78
N ARG A 221 -10.98 -20.87 -6.74
CA ARG A 221 -10.51 -22.26 -6.53
C ARG A 221 -10.79 -23.13 -7.75
N GLY A 222 -9.76 -23.86 -8.18
CA GLY A 222 -9.78 -24.67 -9.39
C GLY A 222 -9.35 -23.92 -10.66
N THR A 223 -9.51 -22.59 -10.70
CA THR A 223 -9.12 -21.75 -11.84
C THR A 223 -7.82 -20.98 -11.55
N ALA A 224 -7.65 -20.50 -10.31
CA ALA A 224 -6.45 -19.79 -9.88
C ALA A 224 -6.12 -20.08 -8.41
N THR A 225 -4.84 -19.91 -8.06
CA THR A 225 -4.30 -20.04 -6.70
C THR A 225 -3.69 -18.72 -6.26
N VAL A 226 -3.80 -18.41 -4.96
CA VAL A 226 -3.18 -17.20 -4.39
C VAL A 226 -1.66 -17.35 -4.48
N ARG A 227 -1.00 -16.33 -5.02
CA ARG A 227 0.44 -16.23 -5.09
C ARG A 227 1.02 -15.49 -3.88
N TRP A 228 0.60 -14.24 -3.65
CA TRP A 228 0.97 -13.46 -2.48
C TRP A 228 -0.12 -12.46 -2.11
N THR A 229 -0.09 -12.00 -0.87
CA THR A 229 -1.03 -11.03 -0.34
C THR A 229 -0.35 -10.08 0.64
N VAL A 230 -0.90 -8.87 0.78
CA VAL A 230 -0.47 -7.86 1.76
C VAL A 230 -1.69 -7.18 2.34
N LEU A 231 -1.72 -7.02 3.66
CA LEU A 231 -2.66 -6.14 4.35
C LEU A 231 -2.01 -4.77 4.57
N GLY A 232 -2.50 -3.77 3.86
CA GLY A 232 -2.08 -2.38 3.97
C GLY A 232 -2.97 -1.57 4.89
N PHE A 233 -2.38 -0.63 5.62
CA PHE A 233 -3.04 0.27 6.55
C PHE A 233 -2.45 1.68 6.47
N GLY A 234 -3.10 2.65 7.18
CA GLY A 234 -2.55 3.98 7.35
C GLY A 234 -2.09 4.58 6.03
N ARG A 235 -2.95 4.57 5.03
CA ARG A 235 -2.65 5.01 3.66
C ARG A 235 -1.52 6.05 3.60
N ALA A 236 -0.56 5.83 2.73
CA ALA A 236 0.54 6.75 2.50
C ALA A 236 0.26 7.75 1.35
N SER A 237 -1.01 7.98 1.00
CA SER A 237 -1.42 9.02 0.05
C SER A 237 -2.70 9.71 0.50
N ALA A 238 -2.74 11.04 0.36
CA ALA A 238 -3.92 11.84 0.70
C ALA A 238 -4.91 11.86 -0.46
N GLY A 239 -6.20 11.73 -0.12
CA GLY A 239 -7.28 12.07 -1.04
C GLY A 239 -7.54 13.58 -1.09
N PRO A 240 -8.46 14.03 -1.96
CA PRO A 240 -8.92 15.42 -1.95
C PRO A 240 -9.38 15.85 -0.55
N HIS A 241 -8.98 17.04 -0.15
CA HIS A 241 -9.36 17.64 1.15
C HIS A 241 -8.83 16.92 2.40
N GLN A 242 -7.91 15.94 2.26
CA GLN A 242 -7.31 15.25 3.39
C GLN A 242 -5.89 15.78 3.65
N SER A 243 -5.50 15.81 4.94
CA SER A 243 -4.09 16.06 5.30
C SER A 243 -3.22 14.93 4.74
N THR A 244 -2.04 15.25 4.25
CA THR A 244 -1.10 14.26 3.71
C THR A 244 -0.68 13.28 4.82
N PRO A 245 -0.95 11.98 4.67
CA PRO A 245 -0.55 10.96 5.63
C PRO A 245 0.98 10.74 5.64
N ARG A 246 1.45 9.89 6.53
CA ARG A 246 2.86 9.58 6.67
C ARG A 246 3.13 8.11 6.37
N ASN A 247 4.28 7.85 5.76
CA ASN A 247 4.84 6.51 5.69
C ASN A 247 5.47 6.10 7.04
N LEU A 248 5.95 4.86 7.17
CA LEU A 248 6.53 4.35 8.42
C LEU A 248 7.87 5.01 8.78
N MET A 249 8.51 5.73 7.86
CA MET A 249 9.70 6.54 8.15
C MET A 249 9.34 7.91 8.77
N GLY A 250 8.04 8.19 8.96
CA GLY A 250 7.52 9.38 9.60
C GLY A 250 7.40 10.61 8.69
N PHE A 251 7.71 10.49 7.40
CA PHE A 251 7.62 11.59 6.43
C PHE A 251 6.26 11.61 5.73
N LYS A 252 5.80 12.80 5.35
CA LYS A 252 4.58 12.96 4.54
C LYS A 252 4.77 12.33 3.17
N ASP A 253 3.86 11.44 2.80
CA ASP A 253 3.86 10.71 1.55
C ASP A 253 2.54 10.90 0.81
N GLY A 254 2.59 11.51 -0.36
CA GLY A 254 1.42 11.93 -1.11
C GLY A 254 1.48 13.38 -1.57
N THR A 255 2.40 14.18 -1.04
CA THR A 255 2.67 15.54 -1.50
C THR A 255 3.03 15.52 -3.00
N ARG A 256 2.40 16.43 -3.79
CA ARG A 256 2.56 16.51 -5.26
C ARG A 256 2.09 15.27 -6.03
N ASN A 257 1.16 14.49 -5.50
CA ASN A 257 0.49 13.42 -6.24
C ASN A 257 -0.43 14.00 -7.33
N ILE A 258 -0.85 13.18 -8.29
CA ILE A 258 -1.85 13.54 -9.30
C ILE A 258 -3.20 13.78 -8.62
N THR A 259 -3.82 14.95 -8.87
CA THR A 259 -5.11 15.35 -8.30
C THR A 259 -6.04 16.00 -9.34
N THR A 260 -5.51 16.54 -10.43
CA THR A 260 -6.29 17.24 -11.47
C THR A 260 -6.77 16.26 -12.56
N ASP A 261 -7.91 16.56 -13.18
CA ASP A 261 -8.42 15.78 -14.31
C ASP A 261 -7.42 15.78 -15.48
N ALA A 262 -6.82 16.91 -15.78
CA ALA A 262 -5.83 17.03 -16.85
C ALA A 262 -4.60 16.13 -16.63
N ASP A 263 -4.11 16.01 -15.39
CA ASP A 263 -3.02 15.08 -15.08
C ASP A 263 -3.46 13.62 -15.16
N HIS A 264 -4.69 13.31 -14.72
CA HIS A 264 -5.26 11.96 -14.89
C HIS A 264 -5.37 11.58 -16.36
N ASP A 265 -5.92 12.45 -17.19
CA ASP A 265 -6.05 12.21 -18.64
C ASP A 265 -4.68 12.05 -19.32
N ARG A 266 -3.70 12.83 -18.88
CA ARG A 266 -2.37 12.83 -19.49
C ARG A 266 -1.50 11.65 -19.08
N PHE A 267 -1.59 11.15 -17.84
CA PHE A 267 -0.62 10.24 -17.27
C PHE A 267 -1.19 8.91 -16.75
N VAL A 268 -2.52 8.81 -16.58
CA VAL A 268 -3.15 7.67 -15.92
C VAL A 268 -4.05 6.88 -16.87
N TRP A 269 -4.94 7.56 -17.60
CA TRP A 269 -5.93 6.89 -18.41
C TRP A 269 -5.43 6.56 -19.80
N LEU A 270 -5.76 5.34 -20.24
CA LEU A 270 -5.52 4.92 -21.62
C LEU A 270 -6.58 5.54 -22.55
N ASP A 271 -6.13 6.05 -23.68
CA ASP A 271 -6.97 6.71 -24.66
C ASP A 271 -7.83 5.75 -25.50
N ARG A 272 -8.47 6.27 -26.54
CA ARG A 272 -9.39 5.51 -27.40
C ARG A 272 -8.70 4.43 -28.21
N ASP A 273 -7.45 4.62 -28.54
CA ASP A 273 -6.69 3.73 -29.42
C ASP A 273 -6.19 2.47 -28.68
N ALA A 274 -6.30 2.46 -27.34
CA ALA A 274 -5.97 1.30 -26.52
C ALA A 274 -6.98 0.13 -26.60
N GLY A 275 -7.97 0.20 -27.51
CA GLY A 275 -8.92 -0.87 -27.75
C GLY A 275 -9.74 -1.25 -26.51
N TRP A 276 -9.67 -2.52 -26.08
CA TRP A 276 -10.39 -3.03 -24.92
C TRP A 276 -9.93 -2.41 -23.58
N MET A 277 -8.74 -1.82 -23.55
CA MET A 277 -8.18 -1.11 -22.40
C MET A 277 -8.58 0.37 -22.34
N ALA A 278 -9.26 0.92 -23.36
CA ALA A 278 -9.58 2.36 -23.40
C ALA A 278 -10.38 2.82 -22.17
N GLY A 279 -9.84 3.79 -21.42
CA GLY A 279 -10.35 4.25 -20.12
C GLY A 279 -9.86 3.45 -18.92
N GLY A 280 -9.08 2.41 -19.15
CA GLY A 280 -8.33 1.69 -18.12
C GLY A 280 -6.99 2.35 -17.81
N SER A 281 -6.13 1.61 -17.10
CA SER A 281 -4.80 2.04 -16.68
C SER A 281 -3.88 0.83 -16.52
N TYR A 282 -2.58 1.04 -16.40
CA TYR A 282 -1.68 0.01 -15.88
C TYR A 282 -1.47 0.25 -14.39
N GLN A 283 -1.51 -0.84 -13.62
CA GLN A 283 -1.20 -0.86 -12.21
C GLN A 283 0.21 -1.41 -12.03
N VAL A 284 1.09 -0.63 -11.44
CA VAL A 284 2.43 -1.05 -11.01
C VAL A 284 2.45 -1.21 -9.51
N VAL A 285 2.94 -2.34 -9.03
CA VAL A 285 2.97 -2.66 -7.60
C VAL A 285 4.37 -3.04 -7.17
N ARG A 286 4.82 -2.47 -6.05
CA ARG A 286 6.09 -2.82 -5.41
C ARG A 286 5.85 -3.07 -3.92
N LYS A 287 6.36 -4.17 -3.39
CA LYS A 287 6.47 -4.37 -1.95
C LYS A 287 7.86 -3.89 -1.53
N ILE A 288 7.90 -2.83 -0.74
CA ILE A 288 9.12 -2.16 -0.32
C ILE A 288 9.27 -2.35 1.18
N ARG A 289 10.28 -3.14 1.60
CA ARG A 289 10.63 -3.28 3.01
C ARG A 289 11.42 -2.05 3.46
N MET A 290 11.17 -1.57 4.66
CA MET A 290 11.89 -0.48 5.32
C MET A 290 12.75 -1.05 6.45
N ASN A 291 14.01 -0.66 6.52
CA ASN A 291 14.93 -1.01 7.59
C ASN A 291 14.69 -0.06 8.77
N ILE A 292 13.61 -0.32 9.52
CA ILE A 292 13.06 0.60 10.54
C ILE A 292 14.09 0.89 11.64
N GLU A 293 14.75 -0.13 12.15
CA GLU A 293 15.74 0.02 13.25
C GLU A 293 16.95 0.85 12.82
N THR A 294 17.42 0.68 11.58
CA THR A 294 18.50 1.49 11.02
C THR A 294 18.05 2.93 10.84
N TRP A 295 16.85 3.13 10.31
CA TRP A 295 16.27 4.46 10.14
C TRP A 295 16.08 5.20 11.46
N ASP A 296 15.59 4.52 12.50
CA ASP A 296 15.32 5.11 13.80
C ASP A 296 16.59 5.48 14.56
N ALA A 297 17.74 4.86 14.21
CA ALA A 297 19.04 5.20 14.78
C ALA A 297 19.64 6.49 14.20
N ASP A 298 19.15 6.96 13.04
CA ASP A 298 19.70 8.15 12.38
C ASP A 298 19.19 9.44 12.99
N VAL A 299 20.03 10.46 12.96
CA VAL A 299 19.67 11.81 13.41
C VAL A 299 18.68 12.46 12.44
N VAL A 300 17.77 13.28 12.97
CA VAL A 300 16.69 13.90 12.18
C VAL A 300 17.20 14.74 11.00
N SER A 301 18.35 15.40 11.16
CA SER A 301 18.97 16.19 10.06
C SER A 301 19.35 15.33 8.87
N ASP A 302 19.87 14.12 9.10
CA ASP A 302 20.22 13.20 8.02
C ASP A 302 18.99 12.58 7.38
N GLN A 303 17.99 12.20 8.19
CA GLN A 303 16.68 11.76 7.69
C GLN A 303 16.04 12.83 6.78
N GLN A 304 16.08 14.10 7.18
CA GLN A 304 15.55 15.21 6.36
C GLN A 304 16.36 15.40 5.07
N ARG A 305 17.68 15.22 5.12
CA ARG A 305 18.54 15.31 3.94
C ARG A 305 18.27 14.19 2.94
N VAL A 306 18.02 12.96 3.41
CA VAL A 306 17.61 11.81 2.59
C VAL A 306 16.32 12.13 1.81
N PHE A 307 15.30 12.65 2.48
CA PHE A 307 14.05 13.01 1.81
C PHE A 307 14.11 14.34 1.04
N GLY A 308 14.94 15.28 1.47
CA GLY A 308 14.96 16.67 0.98
C GLY A 308 13.83 17.53 1.55
N ARG A 309 13.20 17.09 2.66
CA ARG A 309 12.05 17.74 3.32
C ARG A 309 12.20 17.73 4.83
N THR A 310 11.54 18.68 5.49
CA THR A 310 11.41 18.69 6.95
C THR A 310 10.47 17.58 7.42
N LYS A 311 10.81 16.88 8.51
CA LYS A 311 10.04 15.74 9.02
C LYS A 311 8.68 16.15 9.55
N ILE A 312 8.59 17.25 10.29
CA ILE A 312 7.33 17.71 10.93
C ILE A 312 6.37 18.29 9.89
N GLN A 313 6.81 19.30 9.15
CA GLN A 313 5.93 20.06 8.27
C GLN A 313 5.84 19.47 6.86
N GLY A 314 6.84 18.67 6.44
CA GLY A 314 6.95 18.18 5.07
C GLY A 314 7.35 19.27 4.06
N ALA A 315 7.78 20.44 4.54
CA ALA A 315 8.27 21.52 3.69
C ALA A 315 9.57 21.10 2.99
N PRO A 316 9.83 21.51 1.72
CA PRO A 316 11.12 21.30 1.10
C PRO A 316 12.22 22.01 1.89
N LEU A 317 13.44 21.46 1.91
CA LEU A 317 14.56 22.08 2.63
C LEU A 317 14.97 23.44 2.04
N SER A 318 14.52 23.77 0.83
CA SER A 318 14.64 25.12 0.24
C SER A 318 13.76 26.17 0.93
N GLY A 319 12.82 25.76 1.83
CA GLY A 319 11.94 26.65 2.59
C GLY A 319 10.48 26.57 2.20
N GLY A 320 9.64 27.33 2.89
CA GLY A 320 8.19 27.38 2.67
C GLY A 320 7.40 26.37 3.49
N GLN A 321 6.31 25.86 2.90
CA GLN A 321 5.38 24.90 3.49
C GLN A 321 5.35 23.60 2.68
N GLU A 322 4.59 22.60 3.10
CA GLU A 322 4.50 21.28 2.46
C GLU A 322 4.33 21.34 0.94
N HIS A 323 3.38 22.15 0.47
CA HIS A 323 3.02 22.25 -0.96
C HIS A 323 3.81 23.32 -1.73
N THR A 324 4.76 23.99 -1.07
CA THR A 324 5.68 24.91 -1.78
C THR A 324 6.50 24.11 -2.79
N THR A 325 6.61 24.64 -4.01
CA THR A 325 7.46 24.02 -5.03
C THR A 325 8.91 24.07 -4.58
N PRO A 326 9.61 22.92 -4.53
CA PRO A 326 11.02 22.88 -4.15
C PRO A 326 11.89 23.70 -5.11
N ASP A 327 12.75 24.53 -4.57
CA ASP A 327 13.84 25.15 -5.34
C ASP A 327 15.10 24.30 -5.19
N PHE A 328 15.40 23.50 -6.21
CA PHE A 328 16.54 22.58 -6.22
C PHE A 328 17.90 23.30 -6.43
N HIS A 329 17.89 24.62 -6.69
CA HIS A 329 19.08 25.44 -6.85
C HIS A 329 19.35 26.36 -5.67
N ALA A 330 18.42 26.43 -4.70
CA ALA A 330 18.61 27.25 -3.49
C ALA A 330 19.84 26.78 -2.71
N LYS A 331 20.65 27.77 -2.32
CA LYS A 331 21.89 27.57 -1.56
C LYS A 331 21.76 28.14 -0.16
N ASP A 332 22.56 27.61 0.77
CA ASP A 332 22.78 28.19 2.08
C ASP A 332 23.88 29.30 2.03
N ASP A 333 24.23 29.83 3.19
CA ASP A 333 25.20 30.93 3.32
C ASP A 333 26.62 30.49 2.93
N ASP A 334 26.92 29.18 2.96
CA ASP A 334 28.18 28.57 2.57
C ASP A 334 28.22 28.20 1.07
N GLY A 335 27.16 28.47 0.33
CA GLY A 335 27.02 28.19 -1.10
C GLY A 335 26.68 26.72 -1.42
N VAL A 336 26.34 25.91 -0.42
CA VAL A 336 25.92 24.52 -0.58
C VAL A 336 24.42 24.46 -0.91
N THR A 337 24.01 23.54 -1.79
CA THR A 337 22.59 23.36 -2.13
C THR A 337 21.81 22.85 -0.92
N LYS A 338 20.71 23.54 -0.57
CA LYS A 338 19.85 23.18 0.55
C LYS A 338 19.17 21.80 0.39
N ILE A 339 18.86 21.44 -0.85
CA ILE A 339 18.32 20.11 -1.21
C ILE A 339 19.44 19.35 -1.91
N ASP A 340 19.83 18.23 -1.32
CA ASP A 340 20.84 17.34 -1.92
C ASP A 340 20.32 16.80 -3.26
N ALA A 341 21.16 16.82 -4.28
CA ALA A 341 20.81 16.35 -5.63
C ALA A 341 20.44 14.84 -5.67
N THR A 342 20.92 14.07 -4.68
CA THR A 342 20.60 12.64 -4.51
C THR A 342 19.52 12.38 -3.47
N SER A 343 18.85 13.44 -2.95
CA SER A 343 17.69 13.30 -2.10
C SER A 343 16.49 12.74 -2.87
N HIS A 344 15.62 12.04 -2.16
CA HIS A 344 14.45 11.42 -2.77
C HIS A 344 13.62 12.40 -3.61
N ILE A 345 13.29 13.59 -3.09
CA ILE A 345 12.46 14.54 -3.83
C ILE A 345 13.18 15.17 -5.04
N ALA A 346 14.50 15.31 -5.01
CA ALA A 346 15.25 15.87 -6.14
C ALA A 346 15.25 14.90 -7.32
N LEU A 347 15.40 13.59 -7.03
CA LEU A 347 15.39 12.54 -8.05
C LEU A 347 13.98 12.23 -8.55
N ALA A 348 12.98 12.24 -7.64
CA ALA A 348 11.59 11.90 -7.97
C ALA A 348 10.78 13.05 -8.59
N ALA A 349 11.26 14.29 -8.53
CA ALA A 349 10.57 15.45 -9.06
C ALA A 349 10.26 15.31 -10.56
N HIS A 350 9.03 15.64 -10.97
CA HIS A 350 8.65 15.55 -12.39
C HIS A 350 9.49 16.50 -13.27
N GLU A 351 9.97 17.61 -12.74
CA GLU A 351 10.89 18.52 -13.41
C GLU A 351 12.20 17.84 -13.82
N ALA A 352 12.67 16.92 -12.97
CA ALA A 352 13.88 16.12 -13.22
C ALA A 352 13.61 14.87 -14.10
N ASN A 353 12.35 14.60 -14.44
CA ASN A 353 11.89 13.40 -15.15
C ASN A 353 11.05 13.74 -16.40
N GLY A 354 11.38 14.85 -17.10
CA GLY A 354 10.73 15.24 -18.35
C GLY A 354 9.25 15.62 -18.19
N GLY A 355 8.84 16.05 -16.99
CA GLY A 355 7.46 16.44 -16.67
C GLY A 355 6.52 15.27 -16.41
N VAL A 356 7.02 14.02 -16.41
CA VAL A 356 6.21 12.81 -16.20
C VAL A 356 5.79 12.70 -14.75
N LYS A 357 4.52 12.36 -14.53
CA LYS A 357 3.92 12.08 -13.21
C LYS A 357 3.34 10.67 -13.18
N ILE A 358 3.24 10.09 -11.99
CA ILE A 358 2.55 8.83 -11.71
C ILE A 358 1.51 9.03 -10.62
N LEU A 359 0.35 8.39 -10.73
CA LEU A 359 -0.66 8.40 -9.67
C LEU A 359 -0.29 7.38 -8.62
N ARG A 360 0.09 7.83 -7.42
CA ARG A 360 0.48 6.95 -6.31
C ARG A 360 -0.69 6.71 -5.37
N ARG A 361 -0.88 5.45 -4.97
CA ARG A 361 -1.90 5.01 -4.00
C ARG A 361 -1.31 3.98 -3.03
N PRO A 362 -0.21 4.29 -2.35
CA PRO A 362 0.44 3.35 -1.47
C PRO A 362 -0.25 3.24 -0.11
N TYR A 363 0.07 2.14 0.59
CA TYR A 363 -0.28 1.85 1.98
C TYR A 363 0.95 1.39 2.75
N ASN A 364 1.00 1.68 4.04
CA ASN A 364 1.96 1.02 4.92
C ASN A 364 1.56 -0.45 5.12
N TYR A 365 2.51 -1.32 5.42
CA TYR A 365 2.23 -2.70 5.82
C TYR A 365 3.14 -3.15 6.96
N THR A 366 2.75 -4.21 7.66
CA THR A 366 3.62 -4.96 8.56
C THR A 366 3.31 -6.44 8.44
N ASP A 367 4.35 -7.27 8.31
CA ASP A 367 4.28 -8.72 8.31
C ASP A 367 4.81 -9.31 9.64
N GLY A 368 4.95 -8.46 10.67
CA GLY A 368 5.44 -8.84 11.99
C GLY A 368 6.95 -8.73 12.09
N LEU A 369 7.64 -9.82 12.38
CA LEU A 369 9.09 -9.86 12.53
C LEU A 369 9.74 -10.73 11.44
N ASN A 370 10.91 -10.32 10.99
CA ASN A 370 11.75 -11.14 10.11
C ASN A 370 12.52 -12.22 10.91
N GLU A 371 13.29 -13.05 10.22
CA GLU A 371 14.10 -14.12 10.82
C GLU A 371 15.17 -13.65 11.81
N TYR A 372 15.51 -12.34 11.78
CA TYR A 372 16.48 -11.71 12.68
C TYR A 372 15.82 -11.00 13.86
N GLY A 373 14.49 -11.11 14.01
CA GLY A 373 13.75 -10.45 15.09
C GLY A 373 13.52 -8.95 14.86
N GLN A 374 13.75 -8.43 13.66
CA GLN A 374 13.51 -7.04 13.28
C GLN A 374 12.12 -6.88 12.69
N LEU A 375 11.57 -5.66 12.70
CA LEU A 375 10.27 -5.35 12.12
C LEU A 375 10.28 -5.60 10.61
N ASP A 376 9.45 -6.55 10.15
CA ASP A 376 9.18 -6.73 8.71
C ASP A 376 8.01 -5.85 8.30
N ALA A 377 8.33 -4.61 7.98
CA ALA A 377 7.36 -3.58 7.69
C ALA A 377 7.84 -2.68 6.55
N GLY A 378 6.92 -1.92 5.94
CA GLY A 378 7.30 -1.05 4.85
C GLY A 378 6.11 -0.47 4.09
N LEU A 379 6.25 -0.35 2.77
CA LEU A 379 5.29 0.26 1.88
C LEU A 379 4.83 -0.74 0.81
N LEU A 380 3.53 -0.97 0.76
CA LEU A 380 2.86 -1.49 -0.42
C LEU A 380 2.68 -0.32 -1.38
N PHE A 381 3.66 -0.12 -2.26
CA PHE A 381 3.62 0.93 -3.26
C PHE A 381 2.73 0.50 -4.42
N ILE A 382 1.68 1.26 -4.69
CA ILE A 382 0.80 1.08 -5.84
C ILE A 382 0.83 2.36 -6.64
N ALA A 383 1.05 2.24 -7.95
CA ALA A 383 0.94 3.35 -8.88
C ALA A 383 0.08 2.98 -10.09
N TYR A 384 -0.63 3.97 -10.61
CA TYR A 384 -1.39 3.86 -11.85
C TYR A 384 -0.83 4.82 -12.89
N VAL A 385 -0.63 4.29 -14.09
CA VAL A 385 -0.03 4.98 -15.23
C VAL A 385 -0.64 4.51 -16.54
N ASN A 386 -0.62 5.37 -17.55
CA ASN A 386 -0.98 4.96 -18.92
C ASN A 386 0.19 4.30 -19.69
N ASP A 387 1.41 4.37 -19.14
CA ASP A 387 2.59 3.68 -19.65
C ASP A 387 3.48 3.23 -18.47
N PRO A 388 3.67 1.93 -18.24
CA PRO A 388 4.56 1.41 -17.19
C PRO A 388 6.00 1.89 -17.29
N ASP A 389 6.47 2.32 -18.47
CA ASP A 389 7.81 2.87 -18.64
C ASP A 389 8.01 4.20 -17.89
N HIS A 390 6.95 4.94 -17.61
CA HIS A 390 7.00 6.10 -16.72
C HIS A 390 7.54 5.72 -15.33
N PHE A 391 7.04 4.62 -14.76
CA PHE A 391 7.55 4.09 -13.49
C PHE A 391 8.96 3.52 -13.65
N THR A 392 9.19 2.70 -14.68
CA THR A 392 10.48 2.00 -14.89
C THR A 392 11.64 2.96 -15.00
N ARG A 393 11.49 4.05 -15.78
CA ARG A 393 12.52 5.10 -15.92
C ARG A 393 12.77 5.83 -14.60
N LEU A 394 11.69 6.20 -13.90
CA LEU A 394 11.79 6.85 -12.59
C LEU A 394 12.51 5.95 -11.59
N GLN A 395 12.07 4.69 -11.46
CA GLN A 395 12.66 3.75 -10.50
C GLN A 395 14.12 3.40 -10.83
N ARG A 396 14.48 3.30 -12.10
CA ARG A 396 15.89 3.10 -12.50
C ARG A 396 16.78 4.24 -11.99
N LYS A 397 16.30 5.48 -12.08
CA LYS A 397 17.01 6.66 -11.57
C LYS A 397 17.11 6.65 -10.04
N LEU A 398 16.00 6.39 -9.35
CA LEU A 398 15.97 6.29 -7.90
C LEU A 398 16.88 5.17 -7.41
N GLY A 399 16.74 3.97 -7.97
CA GLY A 399 17.54 2.82 -7.57
C GLY A 399 19.05 3.02 -7.76
N ALA A 400 19.46 3.86 -8.72
CA ALA A 400 20.88 4.11 -8.99
C ALA A 400 21.53 5.10 -8.00
N SER A 401 20.77 6.06 -7.44
CA SER A 401 21.40 7.23 -6.78
C SER A 401 20.66 7.76 -5.57
N ASP A 402 19.45 7.27 -5.26
CA ASP A 402 18.64 7.79 -4.15
C ASP A 402 19.26 7.38 -2.81
N ARG A 403 19.52 8.36 -1.93
CA ARG A 403 19.97 8.10 -0.57
C ARG A 403 19.03 7.21 0.23
N LEU A 404 17.75 7.19 -0.14
CA LEU A 404 16.73 6.36 0.49
C LEU A 404 17.03 4.86 0.32
N ASN A 405 17.80 4.46 -0.69
CA ASN A 405 18.18 3.06 -0.94
C ASN A 405 18.95 2.40 0.21
N GLU A 406 19.55 3.19 1.10
CA GLU A 406 20.21 2.69 2.32
C GLU A 406 19.20 2.10 3.32
N TYR A 407 17.95 2.60 3.29
CA TYR A 407 16.92 2.29 4.28
C TYR A 407 15.77 1.47 3.72
N VAL A 408 15.73 1.19 2.42
CA VAL A 408 14.64 0.44 1.80
C VAL A 408 15.16 -0.67 0.90
N SER A 409 14.36 -1.73 0.77
CA SER A 409 14.63 -2.85 -0.12
C SER A 409 13.37 -3.21 -0.90
N HIS A 410 13.44 -3.19 -2.22
CA HIS A 410 12.34 -3.61 -3.08
C HIS A 410 12.31 -5.13 -3.16
N ILE A 411 11.40 -5.78 -2.39
CA ILE A 411 11.33 -7.24 -2.26
C ILE A 411 10.25 -7.89 -3.12
N GLY A 412 9.30 -7.11 -3.65
CA GLY A 412 8.26 -7.61 -4.54
C GLY A 412 7.97 -6.63 -5.68
N SER A 413 7.54 -7.15 -6.84
CA SER A 413 7.26 -6.38 -8.05
C SER A 413 6.19 -7.06 -8.89
N ALA A 414 5.21 -6.30 -9.39
CA ALA A 414 4.23 -6.79 -10.36
C ALA A 414 3.68 -5.64 -11.21
N VAL A 415 3.14 -5.99 -12.38
CA VAL A 415 2.42 -5.07 -13.26
C VAL A 415 1.17 -5.75 -13.80
N PHE A 416 0.09 -4.98 -13.89
CA PHE A 416 -1.19 -5.47 -14.37
C PHE A 416 -1.87 -4.44 -15.28
N ALA A 417 -2.57 -4.93 -16.28
CA ALA A 417 -3.56 -4.15 -17.02
C ALA A 417 -4.84 -4.07 -16.17
N ALA A 418 -5.28 -2.87 -15.82
CA ALA A 418 -6.54 -2.61 -15.14
C ALA A 418 -7.56 -2.08 -16.17
N PRO A 419 -8.43 -2.92 -16.76
CA PRO A 419 -9.40 -2.49 -17.76
C PRO A 419 -10.43 -1.51 -17.18
N PRO A 420 -11.22 -0.82 -18.02
CA PRO A 420 -12.28 0.05 -17.52
C PRO A 420 -13.35 -0.73 -16.75
N ALA A 421 -14.09 -0.02 -15.90
CA ALA A 421 -15.24 -0.58 -15.22
C ALA A 421 -16.30 -1.10 -16.22
N PRO A 422 -16.92 -2.26 -15.96
CA PRO A 422 -17.93 -2.82 -16.85
C PRO A 422 -19.24 -2.04 -16.73
N ARG A 423 -20.03 -2.05 -17.78
CA ARG A 423 -21.42 -1.59 -17.71
C ARG A 423 -22.31 -2.63 -17.02
N LYS A 424 -23.45 -2.21 -16.50
CA LYS A 424 -24.45 -3.14 -15.94
C LYS A 424 -24.83 -4.18 -16.99
N GLY A 425 -24.78 -5.46 -16.62
CA GLY A 425 -25.02 -6.59 -17.51
C GLY A 425 -23.77 -7.10 -18.24
N SER A 426 -22.60 -6.50 -17.96
CA SER A 426 -21.28 -6.90 -18.47
C SER A 426 -20.35 -7.25 -17.29
N TYR A 427 -19.13 -7.68 -17.57
CA TYR A 427 -18.11 -8.01 -16.57
C TYR A 427 -16.73 -7.42 -16.96
N ILE A 428 -15.83 -7.34 -15.99
CA ILE A 428 -14.48 -6.81 -16.20
C ILE A 428 -13.74 -7.63 -17.27
N GLY A 429 -13.21 -6.93 -18.27
CA GLY A 429 -12.44 -7.57 -19.34
C GLY A 429 -13.31 -8.30 -20.40
N GLU A 430 -14.63 -8.16 -20.40
CA GLU A 430 -15.52 -8.84 -21.39
C GLU A 430 -15.04 -8.65 -22.85
N GLN A 431 -14.60 -7.44 -23.19
CA GLN A 431 -14.14 -7.12 -24.56
C GLN A 431 -12.87 -7.86 -24.97
N LEU A 432 -12.13 -8.41 -24.01
CA LEU A 432 -10.95 -9.24 -24.26
C LEU A 432 -11.31 -10.56 -24.98
N PHE A 433 -12.51 -11.08 -24.74
CA PHE A 433 -12.99 -12.37 -25.25
C PHE A 433 -13.90 -12.28 -26.49
N ARG A 434 -14.01 -11.07 -27.08
CA ARG A 434 -14.86 -10.80 -28.26
C ARG A 434 -14.07 -10.73 -29.54
#